data_0a132faf906f3776d067224a2b9df431
#
_entry.id   0a132faf906f3776d067224a2b9df431
#
_cell.length_a   1.000
_cell.length_b   1.000
_cell.length_c   1.000
_cell.angle_alpha   90.00
_cell.angle_beta   90.00
_cell.angle_gamma   90.00
#
_symmetry.space_group_name_H-M   'P 1'
#
loop_
_entity.id
_entity.type
_entity.pdbx_description
1 polymer ?
#
loop_
_entity_poly.entity_id
_entity_poly.type
_entity_poly.pdbx_seq_one_letter_code
_entity_poly.pdbx_strand_id
1 'polypeptide(L)'
;MLDVKNVSKTFAKGTVNEHIALEKINLHLDRGEFLTIVGSNGAGKSTLFNLICGTFMQDSGTVTLDGQDISFLPEHRRAKLIGRVFQDPMKGTAPNMTIEENLALAYTRAHSSGLALALSKKKSNFFREQVSRFNMGLEDRMKTKIGLLSGGQRQVVTLLMCTICTPKLLLLDEHTAALDPVTAKKVMDITNEIVAENNITTMMITHNMSSALATGDRTIMMDSGRIIIDLDKEQKAHMTVSDLLALYREKETKEFDTDRILLQKEEPIQ
;
A
#
# COMPACT_ATOMS: atom_id res chain seq x y z
N MET A 1 -0.79 -5.43 -15.14
CA MET A 1 0.11 -4.30 -14.78
C MET A 1 1.09 -4.70 -13.68
N LEU A 2 0.64 -5.08 -12.49
CA LEU A 2 1.45 -5.77 -11.47
C LEU A 2 1.14 -7.28 -11.52
N ASP A 3 2.18 -8.10 -11.56
CA ASP A 3 2.07 -9.56 -11.44
C ASP A 3 2.98 -10.05 -10.32
N VAL A 4 2.42 -10.73 -9.35
CA VAL A 4 3.09 -11.46 -8.28
C VAL A 4 2.81 -12.94 -8.50
N LYS A 5 3.85 -13.75 -8.77
CA LYS A 5 3.68 -15.16 -9.15
C LYS A 5 4.45 -16.08 -8.22
N ASN A 6 3.72 -16.95 -7.51
CA ASN A 6 4.26 -17.95 -6.58
C ASN A 6 5.27 -17.39 -5.57
N VAL A 7 5.01 -16.18 -5.07
CA VAL A 7 5.92 -15.49 -4.18
C VAL A 7 5.80 -16.03 -2.76
N SER A 8 6.93 -16.45 -2.19
CA SER A 8 7.02 -16.90 -0.80
C SER A 8 8.12 -16.15 -0.06
N LYS A 9 7.90 -15.99 1.27
CA LYS A 9 8.87 -15.35 2.18
C LYS A 9 8.81 -16.00 3.55
N THR A 10 9.96 -16.50 4.01
CA THR A 10 10.16 -17.05 5.35
C THR A 10 11.21 -16.21 6.07
N PHE A 11 10.92 -15.79 7.28
CA PHE A 11 11.88 -15.12 8.16
C PHE A 11 12.50 -16.12 9.13
N ALA A 12 13.74 -15.83 9.57
CA ALA A 12 14.48 -16.63 10.53
C ALA A 12 14.58 -18.14 10.19
N LYS A 13 14.67 -18.47 8.89
CA LYS A 13 14.68 -19.84 8.36
C LYS A 13 15.73 -20.72 9.06
N GLY A 14 15.31 -21.92 9.47
CA GLY A 14 16.16 -22.90 10.16
C GLY A 14 16.41 -22.58 11.64
N THR A 15 15.67 -21.65 12.23
CA THR A 15 15.74 -21.32 13.67
C THR A 15 14.42 -21.61 14.36
N VAL A 16 14.42 -21.59 15.70
CA VAL A 16 13.19 -21.74 16.50
C VAL A 16 12.17 -20.62 16.29
N ASN A 17 12.58 -19.52 15.67
CA ASN A 17 11.73 -18.37 15.34
C ASN A 17 11.37 -18.35 13.85
N GLU A 18 11.47 -19.48 13.15
CA GLU A 18 11.08 -19.56 11.75
C GLU A 18 9.61 -19.20 11.58
N HIS A 19 9.33 -18.27 10.66
CA HIS A 19 7.98 -17.79 10.39
C HIS A 19 7.78 -17.62 8.87
N ILE A 20 6.81 -18.35 8.33
CA ILE A 20 6.36 -18.20 6.94
C ILE A 20 5.44 -16.99 6.88
N ALA A 21 5.92 -15.89 6.35
CA ALA A 21 5.18 -14.64 6.28
C ALA A 21 4.37 -14.49 4.99
N LEU A 22 4.80 -15.15 3.90
CA LEU A 22 4.05 -15.24 2.63
C LEU A 22 4.24 -16.66 2.07
N GLU A 23 3.16 -17.27 1.62
CA GLU A 23 3.16 -18.60 1.06
C GLU A 23 2.50 -18.61 -0.32
N LYS A 24 3.31 -18.81 -1.38
CA LYS A 24 2.88 -18.96 -2.79
C LYS A 24 1.84 -17.92 -3.22
N ILE A 25 2.05 -16.65 -2.84
CA ILE A 25 1.16 -15.55 -3.23
C ILE A 25 1.13 -15.44 -4.76
N ASN A 26 -0.08 -15.46 -5.29
CA ASN A 26 -0.39 -15.15 -6.68
C ASN A 26 -1.37 -13.99 -6.69
N LEU A 27 -0.99 -12.87 -7.31
CA LEU A 27 -1.80 -11.67 -7.39
C LEU A 27 -1.53 -10.95 -8.71
N HIS A 28 -2.58 -10.64 -9.43
CA HIS A 28 -2.54 -9.80 -10.62
C HIS A 28 -3.37 -8.54 -10.38
N LEU A 29 -2.85 -7.39 -10.78
CA LEU A 29 -3.60 -6.13 -10.84
C LEU A 29 -3.53 -5.56 -12.26
N ASP A 30 -4.67 -5.12 -12.76
CA ASP A 30 -4.78 -4.38 -14.01
C ASP A 30 -4.35 -2.91 -13.83
N ARG A 31 -4.12 -2.23 -14.94
CA ARG A 31 -3.77 -0.82 -14.92
C ARG A 31 -4.96 0.02 -14.47
N GLY A 32 -4.75 0.90 -13.48
CA GLY A 32 -5.78 1.74 -12.89
C GLY A 32 -6.69 1.02 -11.90
N GLU A 33 -6.51 -0.28 -11.67
CA GLU A 33 -7.25 -1.04 -10.66
C GLU A 33 -6.89 -0.55 -9.25
N PHE A 34 -7.92 -0.39 -8.40
CA PHE A 34 -7.76 -0.08 -6.99
C PHE A 34 -8.13 -1.29 -6.15
N LEU A 35 -7.11 -1.99 -5.64
CA LEU A 35 -7.23 -3.15 -4.76
C LEU A 35 -7.18 -2.74 -3.30
N THR A 36 -8.13 -3.19 -2.49
CA THR A 36 -8.05 -3.11 -1.02
C THR A 36 -7.65 -4.46 -0.42
N ILE A 37 -6.84 -4.43 0.64
CA ILE A 37 -6.32 -5.61 1.33
C ILE A 37 -6.71 -5.54 2.80
N VAL A 38 -7.43 -6.55 3.27
CA VAL A 38 -7.80 -6.73 4.67
C VAL A 38 -7.20 -8.03 5.23
N GLY A 39 -7.26 -8.20 6.53
CA GLY A 39 -6.80 -9.41 7.23
C GLY A 39 -6.28 -9.10 8.61
N SER A 40 -6.06 -10.14 9.42
CA SER A 40 -5.57 -10.06 10.79
C SER A 40 -4.15 -9.47 10.89
N ASN A 41 -3.74 -9.12 12.11
CA ASN A 41 -2.35 -8.80 12.38
C ASN A 41 -1.49 -10.05 12.16
N GLY A 42 -0.37 -9.91 11.45
CA GLY A 42 0.46 -11.07 11.09
C GLY A 42 0.04 -11.80 9.81
N ALA A 43 -1.08 -11.44 9.17
CA ALA A 43 -1.55 -12.08 7.93
C ALA A 43 -0.62 -11.94 6.71
N GLY A 44 0.48 -11.17 6.82
CA GLY A 44 1.44 -10.99 5.72
C GLY A 44 1.26 -9.72 4.88
N LYS A 45 0.25 -8.88 5.16
CA LYS A 45 -0.08 -7.68 4.38
C LYS A 45 1.11 -6.72 4.20
N SER A 46 1.69 -6.27 5.31
CA SER A 46 2.86 -5.37 5.28
C SER A 46 4.10 -6.06 4.72
N THR A 47 4.21 -7.39 4.88
CA THR A 47 5.28 -8.19 4.27
C THR A 47 5.16 -8.15 2.74
N LEU A 48 3.95 -8.32 2.20
CA LEU A 48 3.69 -8.21 0.77
C LEU A 48 4.07 -6.81 0.24
N PHE A 49 3.69 -5.73 0.92
CA PHE A 49 4.07 -4.35 0.54
C PHE A 49 5.57 -4.14 0.58
N ASN A 50 6.25 -4.56 1.65
CA ASN A 50 7.69 -4.45 1.79
C ASN A 50 8.43 -5.22 0.68
N LEU A 51 7.92 -6.40 0.31
CA LEU A 51 8.47 -7.20 -0.77
C LEU A 51 8.29 -6.50 -2.13
N ILE A 52 7.10 -5.96 -2.43
CA ILE A 52 6.84 -5.21 -3.67
C ILE A 52 7.71 -3.95 -3.72
N CYS A 53 7.93 -3.25 -2.61
CA CYS A 53 8.82 -2.09 -2.52
C CYS A 53 10.31 -2.45 -2.63
N GLY A 54 10.69 -3.72 -2.36
CA GLY A 54 12.08 -4.17 -2.37
C GLY A 54 12.85 -3.85 -1.09
N THR A 55 12.15 -3.62 0.03
CA THR A 55 12.75 -3.50 1.37
C THR A 55 13.43 -4.82 1.76
N PHE A 56 12.87 -5.95 1.31
CA PHE A 56 13.53 -7.25 1.30
C PHE A 56 13.07 -8.05 0.07
N MET A 57 13.82 -9.11 -0.25
CA MET A 57 13.56 -9.96 -1.41
C MET A 57 12.75 -11.19 -1.01
N GLN A 58 11.99 -11.73 -1.94
CA GLN A 58 11.31 -13.02 -1.82
C GLN A 58 12.33 -14.16 -1.78
N ASP A 59 11.90 -15.29 -1.23
CA ASP A 59 12.70 -16.54 -1.24
C ASP A 59 12.43 -17.34 -2.50
N SER A 60 11.22 -17.21 -3.08
CA SER A 60 10.84 -17.81 -4.37
C SER A 60 9.77 -16.97 -5.08
N GLY A 61 9.55 -17.26 -6.35
CA GLY A 61 8.57 -16.56 -7.18
C GLY A 61 9.12 -15.28 -7.83
N THR A 62 8.26 -14.56 -8.53
CA THR A 62 8.62 -13.36 -9.30
C THR A 62 7.64 -12.23 -9.08
N VAL A 63 8.12 -10.99 -9.19
CA VAL A 63 7.31 -9.78 -9.18
C VAL A 63 7.62 -8.97 -10.43
N THR A 64 6.62 -8.71 -11.27
CA THR A 64 6.77 -7.86 -12.45
C THR A 64 5.85 -6.63 -12.37
N LEU A 65 6.31 -5.50 -12.86
CA LEU A 65 5.58 -4.24 -12.91
C LEU A 65 5.69 -3.67 -14.33
N ASP A 66 4.56 -3.50 -15.01
CA ASP A 66 4.50 -3.12 -16.43
C ASP A 66 5.39 -4.00 -17.34
N GLY A 67 5.40 -5.31 -17.12
CA GLY A 67 6.21 -6.25 -17.87
C GLY A 67 7.71 -6.26 -17.52
N GLN A 68 8.16 -5.37 -16.64
CA GLN A 68 9.53 -5.35 -16.14
C GLN A 68 9.63 -6.25 -14.89
N ASP A 69 10.53 -7.21 -14.91
CA ASP A 69 10.88 -7.97 -13.70
C ASP A 69 11.58 -7.04 -12.70
N ILE A 70 10.95 -6.89 -11.52
CA ILE A 70 11.48 -6.10 -10.42
C ILE A 70 11.92 -6.97 -9.23
N SER A 71 11.85 -8.30 -9.34
CA SER A 71 12.06 -9.26 -8.26
C SER A 71 13.33 -9.01 -7.45
N PHE A 72 14.41 -8.61 -8.11
CA PHE A 72 15.72 -8.34 -7.48
C PHE A 72 16.20 -6.89 -7.66
N LEU A 73 15.32 -5.98 -8.09
CA LEU A 73 15.66 -4.57 -8.13
C LEU A 73 15.71 -4.01 -6.70
N PRO A 74 16.76 -3.27 -6.32
CA PRO A 74 16.84 -2.66 -5.01
C PRO A 74 15.79 -1.56 -4.82
N GLU A 75 15.40 -1.31 -3.57
CA GLU A 75 14.34 -0.37 -3.17
C GLU A 75 14.47 1.01 -3.85
N HIS A 76 15.67 1.59 -3.89
CA HIS A 76 15.88 2.93 -4.49
C HIS A 76 15.57 2.97 -6.00
N ARG A 77 15.67 1.86 -6.72
CA ARG A 77 15.27 1.77 -8.13
C ARG A 77 13.76 1.60 -8.26
N ARG A 78 13.15 0.77 -7.41
CA ARG A 78 11.68 0.60 -7.37
C ARG A 78 10.97 1.88 -6.92
N ALA A 79 11.56 2.68 -6.05
CA ALA A 79 11.03 3.97 -5.60
C ALA A 79 10.81 5.00 -6.72
N LYS A 80 11.38 4.82 -7.91
CA LYS A 80 11.08 5.62 -9.09
C LYS A 80 9.76 5.23 -9.77
N LEU A 81 9.30 4.02 -9.53
CA LEU A 81 8.11 3.43 -10.15
C LEU A 81 6.94 3.30 -9.17
N ILE A 82 7.25 3.14 -7.88
CA ILE A 82 6.30 2.84 -6.82
C ILE A 82 6.28 3.99 -5.82
N GLY A 83 5.09 4.57 -5.60
CA GLY A 83 4.82 5.47 -4.49
C GLY A 83 4.39 4.67 -3.27
N ARG A 84 4.87 5.00 -2.08
CA ARG A 84 4.42 4.38 -0.84
C ARG A 84 4.07 5.44 0.21
N VAL A 85 2.85 5.36 0.70
CA VAL A 85 2.38 6.12 1.87
C VAL A 85 2.36 5.18 3.06
N PHE A 86 3.08 5.55 4.13
CA PHE A 86 3.20 4.74 5.34
C PHE A 86 2.07 5.05 6.33
N GLN A 87 1.81 4.13 7.24
CA GLN A 87 0.91 4.32 8.37
C GLN A 87 1.33 5.52 9.23
N ASP A 88 2.63 5.63 9.52
CA ASP A 88 3.22 6.81 10.16
C ASP A 88 3.72 7.78 9.07
N PRO A 89 3.08 8.95 8.89
CA PRO A 89 3.47 9.91 7.86
C PRO A 89 4.85 10.53 8.09
N MET A 90 5.44 10.37 9.28
CA MET A 90 6.81 10.81 9.54
C MET A 90 7.84 9.99 8.77
N LYS A 91 7.56 8.71 8.51
CA LYS A 91 8.49 7.81 7.79
C LYS A 91 8.66 8.18 6.32
N GLY A 92 7.69 8.86 5.72
CA GLY A 92 7.73 9.28 4.32
C GLY A 92 8.25 10.69 4.10
N THR A 93 8.61 11.44 5.16
CA THR A 93 8.92 12.87 5.11
C THR A 93 10.24 13.21 5.80
N ALA A 94 10.78 14.40 5.49
CA ALA A 94 11.87 15.04 6.23
C ALA A 94 11.27 16.09 7.20
N PRO A 95 11.04 15.77 8.49
CA PRO A 95 10.23 16.59 9.39
C PRO A 95 10.80 17.99 9.65
N ASN A 96 12.12 18.14 9.56
CA ASN A 96 12.82 19.41 9.76
C ASN A 96 12.83 20.30 8.52
N MET A 97 12.45 19.76 7.37
CA MET A 97 12.31 20.50 6.11
C MET A 97 10.89 21.04 5.95
N THR A 98 10.75 22.11 5.17
CA THR A 98 9.48 22.74 4.86
C THR A 98 8.62 21.87 3.93
N ILE A 99 7.33 22.20 3.77
CA ILE A 99 6.44 21.55 2.80
C ILE A 99 7.05 21.62 1.41
N GLU A 100 7.49 22.81 0.99
CA GLU A 100 8.07 23.03 -0.34
C GLU A 100 9.34 22.22 -0.57
N GLU A 101 10.24 22.12 0.41
CA GLU A 101 11.46 21.34 0.32
C GLU A 101 11.18 19.83 0.22
N ASN A 102 10.20 19.32 0.97
CA ASN A 102 9.79 17.93 0.88
C ASN A 102 9.18 17.61 -0.50
N LEU A 103 8.33 18.49 -1.03
CA LEU A 103 7.78 18.33 -2.39
C LEU A 103 8.87 18.41 -3.47
N ALA A 104 9.85 19.29 -3.28
CA ALA A 104 11.01 19.40 -4.18
C ALA A 104 11.84 18.11 -4.18
N LEU A 105 12.10 17.51 -3.00
CA LEU A 105 12.77 16.22 -2.89
C LEU A 105 12.01 15.12 -3.64
N ALA A 106 10.69 15.03 -3.42
CA ALA A 106 9.85 14.05 -4.09
C ALA A 106 9.86 14.25 -5.62
N TYR A 107 9.82 15.49 -6.08
CA TYR A 107 9.85 15.85 -7.50
C TYR A 107 11.19 15.47 -8.17
N THR A 108 12.33 15.67 -7.49
CA THR A 108 13.66 15.32 -8.04
C THR A 108 13.85 13.81 -8.19
N ARG A 109 13.10 12.98 -7.47
CA ARG A 109 13.17 11.51 -7.58
C ARG A 109 12.85 10.99 -8.99
N ALA A 110 11.92 11.64 -9.67
CA ALA A 110 11.53 11.28 -11.05
C ALA A 110 12.26 12.11 -12.12
N HIS A 111 12.88 13.23 -11.73
CA HIS A 111 13.55 14.14 -12.64
C HIS A 111 15.02 14.27 -12.27
N SER A 112 15.92 14.18 -13.24
CA SER A 112 17.38 14.32 -13.04
C SER A 112 17.83 15.75 -12.70
N SER A 113 16.92 16.63 -12.21
CA SER A 113 17.21 18.00 -11.84
C SER A 113 17.69 18.06 -10.39
N GLY A 114 18.73 18.86 -10.12
CA GLY A 114 19.18 19.08 -8.73
C GLY A 114 18.14 19.80 -7.89
N LEU A 115 18.24 19.68 -6.56
CA LEU A 115 17.31 20.26 -5.58
C LEU A 115 17.15 21.78 -5.75
N ALA A 116 18.23 22.51 -6.08
CA ALA A 116 18.19 23.94 -6.32
C ALA A 116 17.27 24.35 -7.48
N LEU A 117 17.24 23.56 -8.55
CA LEU A 117 16.32 23.78 -9.69
C LEU A 117 14.87 23.40 -9.33
N ALA A 118 14.68 22.43 -8.45
CA ALA A 118 13.37 22.06 -7.95
C ALA A 118 12.76 23.10 -7.01
N LEU A 119 13.57 23.96 -6.37
CA LEU A 119 13.15 25.09 -5.52
C LEU A 119 13.04 26.41 -6.30
N SER A 120 13.08 26.40 -7.63
CA SER A 120 12.88 27.62 -8.43
C SER A 120 11.48 28.21 -8.21
N LYS A 121 11.33 29.54 -8.37
CA LYS A 121 10.03 30.25 -8.19
C LYS A 121 8.89 29.62 -8.99
N LYS A 122 9.18 29.13 -10.21
CA LYS A 122 8.21 28.43 -11.06
C LYS A 122 7.72 27.12 -10.42
N LYS A 123 8.63 26.34 -9.83
CA LYS A 123 8.28 25.08 -9.16
C LYS A 123 7.60 25.33 -7.81
N SER A 124 8.02 26.34 -7.06
CA SER A 124 7.35 26.75 -5.83
C SER A 124 5.88 27.11 -6.08
N ASN A 125 5.57 27.84 -7.14
CA ASN A 125 4.19 28.15 -7.53
C ASN A 125 3.42 26.89 -7.92
N PHE A 126 4.03 25.98 -8.70
CA PHE A 126 3.43 24.69 -9.05
C PHE A 126 3.10 23.87 -7.80
N PHE A 127 4.01 23.74 -6.84
CA PHE A 127 3.76 23.00 -5.60
C PHE A 127 2.63 23.65 -4.78
N ARG A 128 2.60 24.97 -4.71
CA ARG A 128 1.52 25.71 -4.04
C ARG A 128 0.16 25.43 -4.67
N GLU A 129 0.07 25.43 -6.00
CA GLU A 129 -1.13 25.11 -6.74
C GLU A 129 -1.59 23.65 -6.47
N GLN A 130 -0.67 22.69 -6.50
CA GLN A 130 -1.02 21.31 -6.17
C GLN A 130 -1.56 21.15 -4.74
N VAL A 131 -0.98 21.84 -3.79
CA VAL A 131 -1.38 21.77 -2.38
C VAL A 131 -2.72 22.48 -2.15
N SER A 132 -3.01 23.61 -2.83
CA SER A 132 -4.24 24.38 -2.67
C SER A 132 -5.50 23.61 -3.04
N ARG A 133 -5.39 22.62 -3.94
CA ARG A 133 -6.51 21.75 -4.35
C ARG A 133 -7.18 21.01 -3.18
N PHE A 134 -6.45 20.79 -2.10
CA PHE A 134 -6.93 20.00 -0.97
C PHE A 134 -7.72 20.83 0.08
N ASN A 135 -7.77 22.16 -0.07
CA ASN A 135 -8.50 23.05 0.83
C ASN A 135 -8.19 22.82 2.32
N MET A 136 -6.88 22.72 2.65
CA MET A 136 -6.38 22.50 4.02
C MET A 136 -5.54 23.67 4.57
N GLY A 137 -5.48 24.80 3.85
CA GLY A 137 -4.69 25.99 4.21
C GLY A 137 -3.18 25.77 4.17
N LEU A 138 -2.73 24.75 3.43
CA LEU A 138 -1.31 24.40 3.32
C LEU A 138 -0.58 25.30 2.31
N GLU A 139 -1.30 25.83 1.33
CA GLU A 139 -0.81 26.73 0.29
C GLU A 139 -0.19 28.03 0.85
N ASP A 140 -0.70 28.50 2.00
CA ASP A 140 -0.17 29.67 2.70
C ASP A 140 0.96 29.33 3.67
N ARG A 141 1.22 28.02 3.86
CA ARG A 141 2.16 27.50 4.84
C ARG A 141 3.33 26.74 4.21
N MET A 142 3.63 26.98 2.93
CA MET A 142 4.68 26.27 2.17
C MET A 142 6.06 26.29 2.84
N LYS A 143 6.37 27.31 3.63
CA LYS A 143 7.61 27.45 4.42
C LYS A 143 7.53 26.87 5.82
N THR A 144 6.39 26.29 6.22
CA THR A 144 6.25 25.62 7.51
C THR A 144 6.92 24.25 7.44
N LYS A 145 7.67 23.87 8.50
CA LYS A 145 8.27 22.54 8.63
C LYS A 145 7.18 21.48 8.75
N ILE A 146 7.34 20.35 8.05
CA ILE A 146 6.33 19.25 8.05
C ILE A 146 6.08 18.73 9.48
N GLY A 147 7.10 18.68 10.33
CA GLY A 147 6.95 18.27 11.72
C GLY A 147 5.95 19.08 12.54
N LEU A 148 5.61 20.32 12.11
CA LEU A 148 4.66 21.22 12.78
C LEU A 148 3.22 21.11 12.23
N LEU A 149 2.97 20.25 11.25
CA LEU A 149 1.65 20.03 10.68
C LEU A 149 0.83 19.06 11.55
N SER A 150 -0.50 19.17 11.45
CA SER A 150 -1.39 18.14 12.01
C SER A 150 -1.20 16.80 11.28
N GLY A 151 -1.65 15.71 11.89
CA GLY A 151 -1.56 14.37 11.29
C GLY A 151 -2.16 14.31 9.89
N GLY A 152 -3.39 14.81 9.72
CA GLY A 152 -4.07 14.82 8.41
C GLY A 152 -3.39 15.72 7.38
N GLN A 153 -2.94 16.91 7.78
CA GLN A 153 -2.18 17.79 6.89
C GLN A 153 -0.89 17.15 6.41
N ARG A 154 -0.17 16.48 7.31
CA ARG A 154 1.06 15.75 6.97
C ARG A 154 0.76 14.58 6.04
N GLN A 155 -0.33 13.86 6.28
CA GLN A 155 -0.73 12.73 5.44
C GLN A 155 -1.03 13.17 4.01
N VAL A 156 -1.73 14.29 3.82
CA VAL A 156 -2.00 14.85 2.48
C VAL A 156 -0.71 15.29 1.79
N VAL A 157 0.23 15.92 2.50
CA VAL A 157 1.55 16.26 1.93
C VAL A 157 2.31 15.00 1.52
N THR A 158 2.29 13.94 2.36
CA THR A 158 2.93 12.66 2.04
C THR A 158 2.32 11.99 0.82
N LEU A 159 0.99 12.01 0.71
CA LEU A 159 0.27 11.51 -0.46
C LEU A 159 0.69 12.28 -1.72
N LEU A 160 0.71 13.61 -1.66
CA LEU A 160 1.17 14.44 -2.78
C LEU A 160 2.63 14.16 -3.15
N MET A 161 3.53 13.97 -2.18
CA MET A 161 4.92 13.58 -2.43
C MET A 161 5.02 12.25 -3.19
N CYS A 162 4.10 11.32 -2.96
CA CYS A 162 4.06 10.04 -3.66
C CYS A 162 3.47 10.14 -5.06
N THR A 163 2.60 11.13 -5.32
CA THR A 163 1.78 11.22 -6.53
C THR A 163 2.13 12.41 -7.45
N ILE A 164 2.91 13.39 -6.97
CA ILE A 164 3.33 14.57 -7.75
C ILE A 164 4.09 14.23 -9.04
N CYS A 165 4.75 13.09 -9.06
CA CYS A 165 5.26 12.42 -10.23
C CYS A 165 4.52 11.09 -10.29
N THR A 166 3.45 11.02 -11.05
CA THR A 166 2.53 9.88 -11.13
C THR A 166 3.26 8.54 -11.12
N PRO A 167 3.17 7.76 -10.03
CA PRO A 167 3.82 6.45 -9.94
C PRO A 167 3.08 5.44 -10.81
N LYS A 168 3.73 4.35 -11.17
CA LYS A 168 3.07 3.21 -11.81
C LYS A 168 2.18 2.45 -10.84
N LEU A 169 2.61 2.34 -9.58
CA LEU A 169 1.89 1.68 -8.50
C LEU A 169 1.94 2.55 -7.26
N LEU A 170 0.80 2.76 -6.61
CA LEU A 170 0.68 3.44 -5.32
C LEU A 170 0.33 2.42 -4.24
N LEU A 171 1.13 2.38 -3.18
CA LEU A 171 0.91 1.54 -2.01
C LEU A 171 0.51 2.41 -0.82
N LEU A 172 -0.67 2.17 -0.26
CA LEU A 172 -1.26 2.89 0.86
C LEU A 172 -1.32 1.96 2.07
N ASP A 173 -0.44 2.15 3.05
CA ASP A 173 -0.30 1.29 4.22
C ASP A 173 -1.02 1.94 5.41
N GLU A 174 -2.32 1.60 5.61
CA GLU A 174 -3.16 2.10 6.71
C GLU A 174 -3.12 3.62 6.91
N HIS A 175 -3.00 4.36 5.83
CA HIS A 175 -2.65 5.77 5.82
C HIS A 175 -3.67 6.72 6.48
N THR A 176 -4.82 6.21 6.92
CA THR A 176 -5.84 6.98 7.64
C THR A 176 -6.08 6.49 9.07
N ALA A 177 -5.41 5.40 9.50
CA ALA A 177 -5.72 4.74 10.78
C ALA A 177 -5.43 5.59 12.03
N ALA A 178 -4.45 6.50 11.95
CA ALA A 178 -4.06 7.37 13.06
C ALA A 178 -4.81 8.73 13.08
N LEU A 179 -5.82 8.91 12.22
CA LEU A 179 -6.56 10.16 12.08
C LEU A 179 -7.95 10.06 12.74
N ASP A 180 -8.47 11.20 13.17
CA ASP A 180 -9.88 11.29 13.58
C ASP A 180 -10.81 11.00 12.38
N PRO A 181 -12.07 10.57 12.62
CA PRO A 181 -12.95 10.11 11.54
C PRO A 181 -13.23 11.16 10.44
N VAL A 182 -13.33 12.44 10.81
CA VAL A 182 -13.60 13.53 9.85
C VAL A 182 -12.39 13.76 8.96
N THR A 183 -11.22 13.84 9.55
CA THR A 183 -9.94 13.99 8.83
C THR A 183 -9.64 12.76 7.98
N ALA A 184 -9.86 11.55 8.52
CA ALA A 184 -9.69 10.29 7.78
C ALA A 184 -10.55 10.26 6.52
N LYS A 185 -11.82 10.62 6.62
CA LYS A 185 -12.72 10.72 5.47
C LYS A 185 -12.18 11.71 4.43
N LYS A 186 -11.80 12.93 4.86
CA LYS A 186 -11.26 13.94 3.95
C LYS A 186 -9.99 13.46 3.22
N VAL A 187 -9.07 12.78 3.93
CA VAL A 187 -7.85 12.21 3.32
C VAL A 187 -8.20 11.11 2.33
N MET A 188 -9.20 10.26 2.63
CA MET A 188 -9.69 9.24 1.68
C MET A 188 -10.32 9.85 0.43
N ASP A 189 -11.14 10.89 0.58
CA ASP A 189 -11.76 11.59 -0.55
C ASP A 189 -10.67 12.18 -1.48
N ILE A 190 -9.66 12.84 -0.92
CA ILE A 190 -8.48 13.34 -1.64
C ILE A 190 -7.71 12.19 -2.31
N THR A 191 -7.52 11.07 -1.63
CA THR A 191 -6.84 9.89 -2.18
C THR A 191 -7.57 9.37 -3.41
N ASN A 192 -8.89 9.18 -3.30
CA ASN A 192 -9.73 8.71 -4.39
C ASN A 192 -9.71 9.66 -5.60
N GLU A 193 -9.77 10.98 -5.36
CA GLU A 193 -9.66 12.01 -6.40
C GLU A 193 -8.34 11.89 -7.16
N ILE A 194 -7.21 11.89 -6.45
CA ILE A 194 -5.88 11.80 -7.06
C ILE A 194 -5.70 10.50 -7.86
N VAL A 195 -6.14 9.37 -7.30
CA VAL A 195 -6.04 8.05 -7.95
C VAL A 195 -6.87 8.01 -9.22
N ALA A 196 -8.12 8.49 -9.17
CA ALA A 196 -9.03 8.49 -10.32
C ALA A 196 -8.56 9.44 -11.43
N GLU A 197 -8.18 10.68 -11.10
CA GLU A 197 -7.71 11.67 -12.08
C GLU A 197 -6.47 11.23 -12.85
N ASN A 198 -5.55 10.52 -12.16
CA ASN A 198 -4.28 10.11 -12.75
C ASN A 198 -4.27 8.64 -13.19
N ASN A 199 -5.40 7.93 -13.05
CA ASN A 199 -5.54 6.50 -13.34
C ASN A 199 -4.41 5.66 -12.72
N ILE A 200 -4.12 5.89 -11.42
CA ILE A 200 -3.01 5.24 -10.71
C ILE A 200 -3.45 3.86 -10.23
N THR A 201 -2.72 2.82 -10.63
CA THR A 201 -2.91 1.50 -10.04
C THR A 201 -2.56 1.55 -8.56
N THR A 202 -3.48 1.12 -7.69
CA THR A 202 -3.37 1.35 -6.25
C THR A 202 -3.62 0.08 -5.46
N MET A 203 -2.82 -0.16 -4.43
CA MET A 203 -3.09 -1.17 -3.41
C MET A 203 -3.17 -0.46 -2.05
N MET A 204 -4.22 -0.74 -1.29
CA MET A 204 -4.45 -0.15 0.03
C MET A 204 -4.64 -1.22 1.09
N ILE A 205 -3.80 -1.23 2.11
CA ILE A 205 -4.02 -2.01 3.33
C ILE A 205 -4.92 -1.18 4.27
N THR A 206 -5.96 -1.82 4.82
CA THR A 206 -6.80 -1.23 5.85
C THR A 206 -7.30 -2.29 6.84
N HIS A 207 -7.47 -1.92 8.10
CA HIS A 207 -8.16 -2.74 9.09
C HIS A 207 -9.67 -2.51 9.12
N ASN A 208 -10.16 -1.48 8.44
CA ASN A 208 -11.57 -1.16 8.38
C ASN A 208 -12.23 -1.88 7.21
N MET A 209 -12.93 -2.99 7.50
CA MET A 209 -13.60 -3.81 6.48
C MET A 209 -14.69 -3.04 5.73
N SER A 210 -15.45 -2.16 6.41
CA SER A 210 -16.45 -1.31 5.74
C SER A 210 -15.79 -0.37 4.73
N SER A 211 -14.67 0.25 5.10
CA SER A 211 -13.89 1.09 4.19
C SER A 211 -13.33 0.28 3.02
N ALA A 212 -12.82 -0.93 3.28
CA ALA A 212 -12.31 -1.80 2.23
C ALA A 212 -13.39 -2.18 1.21
N LEU A 213 -14.59 -2.54 1.67
CA LEU A 213 -15.72 -2.85 0.80
C LEU A 213 -16.25 -1.63 0.02
N ALA A 214 -16.18 -0.43 0.62
CA ALA A 214 -16.65 0.80 -0.01
C ALA A 214 -15.65 1.45 -0.97
N THR A 215 -14.35 1.07 -0.92
CA THR A 215 -13.28 1.74 -1.66
C THR A 215 -12.68 0.82 -2.72
N GLY A 216 -12.40 1.38 -3.89
CA GLY A 216 -11.74 0.68 -5.00
C GLY A 216 -12.60 -0.36 -5.70
N ASP A 217 -11.97 -1.14 -6.57
CA ASP A 217 -12.64 -2.06 -7.50
C ASP A 217 -12.64 -3.52 -6.99
N ARG A 218 -11.65 -3.90 -6.19
CA ARG A 218 -11.44 -5.28 -5.74
C ARG A 218 -11.00 -5.30 -4.28
N THR A 219 -11.37 -6.35 -3.55
CA THR A 219 -10.95 -6.55 -2.15
C THR A 219 -10.40 -7.97 -1.99
N ILE A 220 -9.20 -8.08 -1.45
CA ILE A 220 -8.67 -9.37 -1.01
C ILE A 220 -8.57 -9.44 0.51
N MET A 221 -8.75 -10.64 1.05
CA MET A 221 -8.46 -10.92 2.46
C MET A 221 -7.26 -11.85 2.54
N MET A 222 -6.31 -11.47 3.37
CA MET A 222 -5.13 -12.27 3.68
C MET A 222 -5.21 -12.86 5.07
N ASP A 223 -4.79 -14.10 5.20
CA ASP A 223 -4.55 -14.77 6.48
C ASP A 223 -3.36 -15.71 6.37
N SER A 224 -2.58 -15.81 7.45
CA SER A 224 -1.44 -16.74 7.57
C SER A 224 -0.52 -16.78 6.34
N GLY A 225 -0.27 -15.61 5.76
CA GLY A 225 0.61 -15.46 4.58
C GLY A 225 -0.02 -15.87 3.25
N ARG A 226 -1.32 -16.14 3.19
CA ARG A 226 -2.07 -16.55 1.99
C ARG A 226 -3.17 -15.56 1.64
N ILE A 227 -3.61 -15.53 0.38
CA ILE A 227 -4.84 -14.86 -0.04
C ILE A 227 -5.96 -15.89 0.06
N ILE A 228 -6.91 -15.66 0.98
CA ILE A 228 -8.00 -16.61 1.27
C ILE A 228 -9.33 -16.21 0.63
N ILE A 229 -9.54 -14.90 0.42
CA ILE A 229 -10.74 -14.36 -0.24
C ILE A 229 -10.26 -13.33 -1.28
N ASP A 230 -10.93 -13.33 -2.41
CA ASP A 230 -10.70 -12.41 -3.52
C ASP A 230 -12.06 -12.04 -4.11
N LEU A 231 -12.47 -10.79 -3.95
CA LEU A 231 -13.77 -10.26 -4.35
C LEU A 231 -13.59 -9.22 -5.44
N ASP A 232 -14.13 -9.49 -6.60
CA ASP A 232 -14.21 -8.53 -7.69
C ASP A 232 -15.24 -7.41 -7.39
N LYS A 233 -15.38 -6.48 -8.32
CA LYS A 233 -16.26 -5.31 -8.18
C LYS A 233 -17.73 -5.69 -7.99
N GLU A 234 -18.21 -6.71 -8.70
CA GLU A 234 -19.60 -7.16 -8.65
C GLU A 234 -19.91 -7.85 -7.32
N GLN A 235 -19.05 -8.78 -6.91
CA GLN A 235 -19.16 -9.49 -5.63
C GLN A 235 -19.11 -8.52 -4.46
N LYS A 236 -18.21 -7.56 -4.50
CA LYS A 236 -18.01 -6.54 -3.47
C LYS A 236 -19.21 -5.62 -3.32
N ALA A 237 -19.89 -5.24 -4.42
CA ALA A 237 -21.03 -4.32 -4.42
C ALA A 237 -22.23 -4.85 -3.62
N HIS A 238 -22.35 -6.16 -3.47
CA HIS A 238 -23.44 -6.84 -2.74
C HIS A 238 -22.99 -7.41 -1.38
N MET A 239 -21.71 -7.23 -1.00
CA MET A 239 -21.12 -7.80 0.19
C MET A 239 -21.26 -6.88 1.39
N THR A 240 -21.79 -7.38 2.50
CA THR A 240 -21.74 -6.70 3.80
C THR A 240 -20.49 -7.16 4.60
N VAL A 241 -20.14 -6.41 5.65
CA VAL A 241 -19.07 -6.83 6.57
C VAL A 241 -19.39 -8.17 7.22
N SER A 242 -20.69 -8.42 7.54
CA SER A 242 -21.13 -9.70 8.12
C SER A 242 -20.94 -10.86 7.14
N ASP A 243 -21.22 -10.65 5.86
CA ASP A 243 -21.01 -11.68 4.83
C ASP A 243 -19.53 -11.99 4.63
N LEU A 244 -18.68 -10.95 4.63
CA LEU A 244 -17.24 -11.12 4.53
C LEU A 244 -16.68 -11.93 5.71
N LEU A 245 -17.16 -11.65 6.93
CA LEU A 245 -16.77 -12.40 8.14
C LEU A 245 -17.31 -13.85 8.11
N ALA A 246 -18.50 -14.07 7.56
CA ALA A 246 -19.05 -15.42 7.39
C ALA A 246 -18.19 -16.24 6.40
N LEU A 247 -17.83 -15.65 5.26
CA LEU A 247 -16.92 -16.28 4.29
C LEU A 247 -15.53 -16.59 4.89
N TYR A 248 -15.00 -15.69 5.72
CA TYR A 248 -13.75 -15.91 6.42
C TYR A 248 -13.82 -17.16 7.31
N ARG A 249 -14.85 -17.24 8.17
CA ARG A 249 -15.05 -18.40 9.07
C ARG A 249 -15.23 -19.71 8.32
N GLU A 250 -15.96 -19.70 7.22
CA GLU A 250 -16.15 -20.89 6.38
C GLU A 250 -14.82 -21.39 5.79
N LYS A 251 -13.96 -20.48 5.36
CA LYS A 251 -12.64 -20.81 4.82
C LYS A 251 -11.70 -21.35 5.90
N GLU A 252 -11.65 -20.73 7.07
CA GLU A 252 -10.87 -21.21 8.22
C GLU A 252 -11.27 -22.64 8.62
N THR A 253 -12.57 -22.92 8.73
CA THR A 253 -13.06 -24.25 9.11
C THR A 253 -12.65 -25.31 8.08
N LYS A 254 -12.71 -25.00 6.78
CA LYS A 254 -12.31 -25.92 5.70
C LYS A 254 -10.81 -26.20 5.70
N GLU A 255 -9.95 -25.22 6.02
CA GLU A 255 -8.51 -25.42 6.13
C GLU A 255 -8.17 -26.33 7.33
N PHE A 256 -8.79 -26.10 8.49
CA PHE A 256 -8.62 -26.97 9.68
C PHE A 256 -9.05 -28.41 9.41
N ASP A 257 -10.16 -28.63 8.71
CA ASP A 257 -10.63 -29.98 8.34
C ASP A 257 -9.67 -30.64 7.36
N THR A 258 -9.10 -29.90 6.43
CA THR A 258 -8.14 -30.43 5.46
C THR A 258 -6.82 -30.81 6.12
N ASP A 259 -6.28 -29.98 7.01
CA ASP A 259 -5.06 -30.26 7.76
C ASP A 259 -5.23 -31.47 8.70
N ARG A 260 -6.40 -31.58 9.34
CA ARG A 260 -6.71 -32.74 10.18
C ARG A 260 -6.79 -34.06 9.40
N ILE A 261 -7.31 -34.03 8.18
CA ILE A 261 -7.37 -35.21 7.28
C ILE A 261 -5.95 -35.57 6.81
N LEU A 262 -5.09 -34.60 6.54
CA LEU A 262 -3.70 -34.84 6.14
C LEU A 262 -2.88 -35.46 7.27
N LEU A 263 -3.01 -34.95 8.50
CA LEU A 263 -2.34 -35.47 9.69
C LEU A 263 -2.79 -36.92 10.03
N GLN A 264 -4.05 -37.29 9.75
CA GLN A 264 -4.54 -38.65 9.97
C GLN A 264 -4.00 -39.66 8.96
N LYS A 265 -3.46 -39.22 7.80
CA LYS A 265 -2.87 -40.10 6.79
C LYS A 265 -1.39 -40.42 7.01
N GLU A 266 -0.74 -39.80 7.99
CA GLU A 266 0.67 -40.02 8.32
C GLU A 266 0.90 -41.01 9.50
N GLU A 267 -0.13 -41.69 10.02
CA GLU A 267 0.11 -42.80 10.93
C GLU A 267 0.68 -44.01 10.18
N PRO A 268 1.90 -44.45 10.46
CA PRO A 268 2.46 -45.60 9.81
C PRO A 268 1.69 -46.84 10.25
N ILE A 269 1.27 -47.64 9.24
CA ILE A 269 0.79 -49.01 9.47
C ILE A 269 1.95 -49.77 10.12
N GLN A 270 1.71 -50.27 11.33
CA GLN A 270 2.61 -51.16 12.08
C GLN A 270 2.71 -52.51 11.38
#